data_e9c90bd45630915d77161e4ca669c1bb
#
_entry.id   e9c90bd45630915d77161e4ca669c1bb
#
_cell.length_a   1.000
_cell.length_b   1.000
_cell.length_c   1.000
_cell.angle_alpha   90.00
_cell.angle_beta   90.00
_cell.angle_gamma   90.00
#
_symmetry.space_group_name_H-M   'P 1'
#
loop_
_entity.id
_entity.type
_entity.pdbx_description
1 polymer ?
#
loop_
_entity_poly.entity_id
_entity_poly.type
_entity_poly.pdbx_seq_one_letter_code
_entity_poly.pdbx_strand_id
1 'polypeptide(L)'
;CSMIYSRLMLARNLLSENGVIFISIDDGESANLRKICGEVFGESCFVGDVIYQRTYAPRNDSKGISKEAEHLFVFSKTSTWQPKKLPRTTEMNKKYKSPDGDPVLWRPDNPCGPGASTHQGMVYAIQSPFNGKMLYPSNGACWRFQQKDMLQIMRKWGDYRLEDIHDEEKRAEVCGVNPATVRKGVMAIVLNVELMQAQNYAKEVLEKGSWPIYYFTKNGAGGLAKKTYLNEENGRVVTNFWISSDVGHTDEAKKELLSLFEGKAPFDTPKPTRLIKRILDIASEKDSIVMDFFSGSATTAQAVMSKNAEDDGHRKFIMIQVPEKSLSSEFETLCEIGKERIRRAGEKIKSESPLTTGNLDVGFRVLKLDNTNMKDVYYAPDDYSQGMLVGLESNIKEDRTDLDLLFGCLLDWGLPLSMSYSSEQIDGCTVHTYNDGDLIACFDENVPESVVKEIAKRQPLRVIFRDSSFANSPAKINVTEIFKLIAPDTRIKVI
;
A
#
# COMPACT_ATOMS: atom_id res chain seq x y z
N CYS A 1 7.96 -23.74 12.89
CA CYS A 1 6.52 -23.40 12.77
C CYS A 1 5.99 -22.65 13.99
N SER A 2 6.20 -23.12 15.25
CA SER A 2 5.64 -22.49 16.47
C SER A 2 6.05 -21.02 16.65
N MET A 3 7.29 -20.68 16.38
CA MET A 3 7.82 -19.31 16.49
C MET A 3 7.08 -18.32 15.56
N ILE A 4 6.83 -18.67 14.31
CA ILE A 4 6.16 -17.79 13.35
C ILE A 4 4.65 -17.75 13.59
N TYR A 5 4.03 -18.86 14.02
CA TYR A 5 2.60 -18.95 14.26
C TYR A 5 2.11 -17.90 15.27
N SER A 6 2.76 -17.83 16.44
CA SER A 6 2.39 -16.86 17.50
C SER A 6 2.52 -15.40 17.04
N ARG A 7 3.54 -15.11 16.21
CA ARG A 7 3.75 -13.77 15.67
C ARG A 7 2.71 -13.40 14.62
N LEU A 8 2.31 -14.36 13.78
CA LEU A 8 1.25 -14.14 12.80
C LEU A 8 -0.13 -13.93 13.45
N MET A 9 -0.40 -14.64 14.58
CA MET A 9 -1.60 -14.40 15.38
C MET A 9 -1.65 -12.98 15.93
N LEU A 10 -0.54 -12.48 16.46
CA LEU A 10 -0.44 -11.08 16.91
C LEU A 10 -0.58 -10.11 15.73
N ALA A 11 0.12 -10.35 14.63
CA ALA A 11 0.07 -9.52 13.43
C ALA A 11 -1.37 -9.40 12.88
N ARG A 12 -2.12 -10.51 12.83
CA ARG A 12 -3.53 -10.48 12.43
C ARG A 12 -4.37 -9.56 13.29
N ASN A 13 -4.13 -9.54 14.60
CA ASN A 13 -4.88 -8.68 15.53
C ASN A 13 -4.53 -7.19 15.37
N LEU A 14 -3.30 -6.89 14.96
CA LEU A 14 -2.83 -5.52 14.71
C LEU A 14 -3.30 -4.95 13.35
N LEU A 15 -3.66 -5.82 12.40
CA LEU A 15 -4.21 -5.35 11.12
C LEU A 15 -5.55 -4.65 11.31
N SER A 16 -5.69 -3.48 10.68
CA SER A 16 -6.99 -2.81 10.50
C SER A 16 -7.91 -3.65 9.62
N GLU A 17 -9.21 -3.33 9.57
CA GLU A 17 -10.17 -4.07 8.73
C GLU A 17 -9.78 -4.09 7.25
N ASN A 18 -9.15 -3.02 6.74
CA ASN A 18 -8.60 -2.94 5.39
C ASN A 18 -7.10 -3.28 5.35
N GLY A 19 -6.56 -3.88 6.42
CA GLY A 19 -5.16 -4.23 6.52
C GLY A 19 -4.79 -5.47 5.70
N VAL A 20 -3.55 -5.51 5.26
CA VAL A 20 -2.98 -6.60 4.47
C VAL A 20 -1.55 -6.87 4.91
N ILE A 21 -1.15 -8.12 4.88
CA ILE A 21 0.22 -8.55 5.19
C ILE A 21 0.87 -9.18 3.96
N PHE A 22 2.13 -8.83 3.72
CA PHE A 22 2.98 -9.39 2.69
C PHE A 22 4.13 -10.14 3.36
N ILE A 23 4.34 -11.40 3.00
CA ILE A 23 5.33 -12.25 3.64
C ILE A 23 6.22 -12.87 2.56
N SER A 24 7.48 -12.43 2.50
CA SER A 24 8.45 -13.01 1.57
C SER A 24 9.06 -14.27 2.17
N ILE A 25 9.16 -15.31 1.36
CA ILE A 25 9.69 -16.63 1.76
C ILE A 25 10.33 -17.31 0.56
N ASP A 26 11.33 -18.13 0.80
CA ASP A 26 11.86 -19.01 -0.21
C ASP A 26 10.99 -20.27 -0.40
N ASP A 27 11.26 -21.03 -1.45
CA ASP A 27 10.52 -22.24 -1.78
C ASP A 27 10.69 -23.38 -0.74
N GLY A 28 11.73 -23.34 0.07
CA GLY A 28 11.97 -24.39 1.08
C GLY A 28 10.89 -24.48 2.15
N GLU A 29 10.39 -23.34 2.60
CA GLU A 29 9.36 -23.25 3.66
C GLU A 29 8.03 -22.69 3.18
N SER A 30 7.89 -22.40 1.89
CA SER A 30 6.70 -21.77 1.31
C SER A 30 5.41 -22.54 1.59
N ALA A 31 5.43 -23.87 1.42
CA ALA A 31 4.28 -24.74 1.64
C ALA A 31 3.83 -24.73 3.13
N ASN A 32 4.77 -24.76 4.07
CA ASN A 32 4.49 -24.72 5.51
C ASN A 32 3.91 -23.36 5.92
N LEU A 33 4.53 -22.28 5.45
CA LEU A 33 4.08 -20.91 5.74
C LEU A 33 2.69 -20.65 5.15
N ARG A 34 2.43 -21.12 3.91
CA ARG A 34 1.11 -20.98 3.28
C ARG A 34 0.00 -21.62 4.10
N LYS A 35 0.24 -22.84 4.66
CA LYS A 35 -0.71 -23.53 5.52
C LYS A 35 -0.94 -22.78 6.82
N ILE A 36 0.14 -22.35 7.48
CA ILE A 36 0.06 -21.58 8.74
C ILE A 36 -0.73 -20.29 8.53
N CYS A 37 -0.45 -19.56 7.46
CA CYS A 37 -1.17 -18.32 7.15
C CYS A 37 -2.65 -18.59 6.84
N GLY A 38 -2.98 -19.68 6.13
CA GLY A 38 -4.36 -20.09 5.88
C GLY A 38 -5.12 -20.40 7.17
N GLU A 39 -4.47 -21.03 8.15
CA GLU A 39 -5.04 -21.30 9.48
C GLU A 39 -5.23 -19.99 10.27
N VAL A 40 -4.23 -19.12 10.28
CA VAL A 40 -4.25 -17.88 11.07
C VAL A 40 -5.21 -16.85 10.48
N PHE A 41 -5.13 -16.55 9.18
CA PHE A 41 -5.92 -15.50 8.53
C PHE A 41 -7.25 -15.99 7.95
N GLY A 42 -7.34 -17.27 7.62
CA GLY A 42 -8.43 -17.90 6.90
C GLY A 42 -8.14 -18.02 5.40
N GLU A 43 -8.56 -19.13 4.78
CA GLU A 43 -8.34 -19.36 3.34
C GLU A 43 -9.04 -18.32 2.45
N SER A 44 -10.20 -17.81 2.87
CA SER A 44 -10.93 -16.75 2.15
C SER A 44 -10.21 -15.39 2.15
N CYS A 45 -9.24 -15.19 3.03
CA CYS A 45 -8.42 -14.00 3.14
C CYS A 45 -7.10 -14.11 2.36
N PHE A 46 -6.86 -15.24 1.69
CA PHE A 46 -5.73 -15.38 0.79
C PHE A 46 -5.94 -14.58 -0.49
N VAL A 47 -5.16 -13.54 -0.68
CA VAL A 47 -5.24 -12.65 -1.86
C VAL A 47 -4.47 -13.22 -3.03
N GLY A 48 -3.27 -13.76 -2.78
CA GLY A 48 -2.44 -14.33 -3.84
C GLY A 48 -1.02 -14.69 -3.40
N ASP A 49 -0.37 -15.44 -4.26
CA ASP A 49 1.06 -15.73 -4.23
C ASP A 49 1.74 -14.96 -5.35
N VAL A 50 2.52 -13.97 -5.00
CA VAL A 50 3.31 -13.18 -5.95
C VAL A 50 4.69 -13.79 -6.04
N ILE A 51 5.07 -14.18 -7.26
CA ILE A 51 6.40 -14.64 -7.59
C ILE A 51 7.23 -13.43 -8.02
N TYR A 52 8.25 -13.07 -7.26
CA TYR A 52 9.11 -11.98 -7.64
C TYR A 52 10.52 -12.47 -8.01
N GLN A 53 11.05 -11.94 -9.11
CA GLN A 53 12.38 -12.26 -9.60
C GLN A 53 13.43 -11.52 -8.79
N ARG A 54 14.13 -12.24 -7.89
CA ARG A 54 15.14 -11.67 -7.00
C ARG A 54 16.54 -11.55 -7.59
N THR A 55 16.85 -12.34 -8.63
CA THR A 55 18.15 -12.32 -9.31
C THR A 55 17.96 -12.14 -10.81
N TYR A 56 18.88 -11.39 -11.40
CA TYR A 56 18.85 -11.05 -12.82
C TYR A 56 19.33 -12.20 -13.71
N ALA A 57 20.31 -12.98 -13.24
CA ALA A 57 20.92 -14.05 -14.03
C ALA A 57 21.00 -15.36 -13.22
N PRO A 58 20.86 -16.51 -13.87
CA PRO A 58 21.04 -17.80 -13.22
C PRO A 58 22.47 -17.96 -12.67
N ARG A 59 22.58 -18.66 -11.56
CA ARG A 59 23.88 -18.97 -10.95
C ARG A 59 24.49 -20.19 -11.65
N ASN A 60 25.68 -20.03 -12.20
CA ASN A 60 26.41 -21.12 -12.89
C ASN A 60 26.87 -22.23 -11.95
N ASP A 61 26.92 -21.97 -10.63
CA ASP A 61 27.32 -22.93 -9.60
C ASP A 61 26.14 -23.70 -8.99
N SER A 62 24.93 -23.51 -9.52
CA SER A 62 23.73 -24.17 -9.01
C SER A 62 23.76 -25.67 -9.29
N LYS A 63 23.63 -26.50 -8.24
CA LYS A 63 23.37 -27.92 -8.37
C LYS A 63 21.87 -28.14 -8.60
N GLY A 64 21.47 -28.29 -9.88
CA GLY A 64 20.08 -28.45 -10.28
C GLY A 64 19.47 -27.19 -10.89
N ILE A 65 18.19 -26.90 -10.56
CA ILE A 65 17.48 -25.71 -11.07
C ILE A 65 17.93 -24.47 -10.29
N SER A 66 18.39 -23.43 -11.00
CA SER A 66 18.75 -22.15 -10.39
C SER A 66 17.52 -21.45 -9.82
N LYS A 67 17.62 -21.00 -8.57
CA LYS A 67 16.53 -20.32 -7.87
C LYS A 67 16.63 -18.81 -8.10
N GLU A 68 15.85 -18.31 -9.05
CA GLU A 68 15.84 -16.90 -9.44
C GLU A 68 14.70 -16.11 -8.81
N ALA A 69 13.70 -16.79 -8.25
CA ALA A 69 12.50 -16.20 -7.72
C ALA A 69 12.29 -16.51 -6.23
N GLU A 70 11.51 -15.69 -5.57
CA GLU A 70 10.98 -15.92 -4.22
C GLU A 70 9.46 -15.73 -4.24
N HIS A 71 8.81 -16.34 -3.27
CA HIS A 71 7.38 -16.18 -3.00
C HIS A 71 7.13 -14.95 -2.13
N LEU A 72 6.04 -14.25 -2.42
CA LEU A 72 5.52 -13.19 -1.59
C LEU A 72 4.03 -13.47 -1.36
N PHE A 73 3.71 -14.09 -0.24
CA PHE A 73 2.34 -14.39 0.13
C PHE A 73 1.62 -13.14 0.59
N VAL A 74 0.39 -12.97 0.12
CA VAL A 74 -0.47 -11.83 0.44
C VAL A 74 -1.73 -12.34 1.11
N PHE A 75 -1.95 -11.91 2.34
CA PHE A 75 -3.16 -12.18 3.11
C PHE A 75 -3.76 -10.88 3.61
N SER A 76 -5.06 -10.76 3.54
CA SER A 76 -5.80 -9.61 4.06
C SER A 76 -6.47 -9.91 5.40
N LYS A 77 -6.88 -8.87 6.11
CA LYS A 77 -7.70 -8.99 7.32
C LYS A 77 -9.10 -9.52 7.00
N THR A 78 -9.69 -9.03 5.91
CA THR A 78 -11.04 -9.38 5.43
C THR A 78 -10.98 -9.89 4.00
N SER A 79 -11.92 -10.75 3.62
CA SER A 79 -11.99 -11.32 2.26
C SER A 79 -12.38 -10.32 1.15
N THR A 80 -12.73 -9.10 1.52
CA THR A 80 -13.17 -8.04 0.58
C THR A 80 -12.03 -7.13 0.13
N TRP A 81 -10.84 -7.25 0.72
CA TRP A 81 -9.70 -6.42 0.35
C TRP A 81 -9.28 -6.64 -1.10
N GLN A 82 -8.94 -5.56 -1.79
CA GLN A 82 -8.43 -5.59 -3.16
C GLN A 82 -7.22 -4.65 -3.29
N PRO A 83 -6.20 -5.05 -4.07
CA PRO A 83 -5.06 -4.18 -4.32
C PRO A 83 -5.48 -2.97 -5.16
N LYS A 84 -4.87 -1.82 -4.89
CA LYS A 84 -5.00 -0.65 -5.76
C LYS A 84 -4.41 -0.95 -7.12
N LYS A 85 -4.97 -0.35 -8.15
CA LYS A 85 -4.39 -0.42 -9.49
C LYS A 85 -3.09 0.39 -9.55
N LEU A 86 -2.11 -0.13 -10.25
CA LEU A 86 -0.85 0.58 -10.52
C LEU A 86 -1.06 1.67 -11.58
N PRO A 87 -0.28 2.74 -11.56
CA PRO A 87 -0.29 3.72 -12.63
C PRO A 87 -0.01 3.09 -13.99
N ARG A 88 -0.58 3.65 -15.03
CA ARG A 88 -0.26 3.24 -16.41
C ARG A 88 1.16 3.67 -16.76
N THR A 89 1.86 2.83 -17.52
CA THR A 89 3.20 3.19 -18.02
C THR A 89 3.10 4.01 -19.31
N THR A 90 4.09 4.84 -19.58
CA THR A 90 4.22 5.58 -20.84
C THR A 90 4.15 4.64 -22.04
N GLU A 91 4.77 3.45 -21.94
CA GLU A 91 4.74 2.44 -23.00
C GLU A 91 3.32 1.93 -23.30
N MET A 92 2.50 1.73 -22.27
CA MET A 92 1.09 1.36 -22.46
C MET A 92 0.28 2.46 -23.15
N ASN A 93 0.65 3.72 -22.94
CA ASN A 93 -0.06 4.86 -23.52
C ASN A 93 0.37 5.16 -24.95
N LYS A 94 1.56 4.75 -25.40
CA LYS A 94 2.04 4.91 -26.79
C LYS A 94 1.10 4.34 -27.88
N LYS A 95 0.27 3.36 -27.50
CA LYS A 95 -0.72 2.74 -28.42
C LYS A 95 -1.95 3.61 -28.66
N TYR A 96 -2.15 4.65 -27.84
CA TYR A 96 -3.25 5.57 -27.97
C TYR A 96 -2.83 6.76 -28.81
N LYS A 97 -3.62 7.08 -29.82
CA LYS A 97 -3.38 8.15 -30.79
C LYS A 97 -4.71 8.85 -31.10
N SER A 98 -4.69 9.95 -31.79
CA SER A 98 -5.88 10.61 -32.33
C SER A 98 -5.71 10.86 -33.83
N PRO A 99 -5.84 9.83 -34.69
CA PRO A 99 -5.67 9.95 -36.13
C PRO A 99 -6.80 10.73 -36.78
N ASP A 100 -7.89 10.97 -36.11
CA ASP A 100 -9.11 11.66 -36.59
C ASP A 100 -9.32 13.01 -35.92
N GLY A 101 -8.34 13.52 -35.17
CA GLY A 101 -8.45 14.78 -34.44
C GLY A 101 -9.37 14.77 -33.23
N ASP A 102 -9.77 13.58 -32.72
CA ASP A 102 -10.51 13.46 -31.46
C ASP A 102 -9.69 14.07 -30.32
N PRO A 103 -10.25 14.93 -29.46
CA PRO A 103 -9.52 15.55 -28.35
C PRO A 103 -8.99 14.54 -27.33
N VAL A 104 -9.59 13.36 -27.26
CA VAL A 104 -9.16 12.28 -26.36
C VAL A 104 -8.45 11.20 -27.15
N LEU A 105 -7.24 10.84 -26.75
CA LEU A 105 -6.47 9.76 -27.38
C LEU A 105 -7.21 8.42 -27.27
N TRP A 106 -7.19 7.63 -28.33
CA TRP A 106 -7.84 6.33 -28.38
C TRP A 106 -7.01 5.28 -29.13
N ARG A 107 -7.35 4.03 -28.99
CA ARG A 107 -6.79 2.91 -29.76
C ARG A 107 -7.88 2.08 -30.43
N PRO A 108 -7.58 1.42 -31.55
CA PRO A 108 -8.47 0.43 -32.14
C PRO A 108 -8.73 -0.73 -31.17
N ASP A 109 -9.98 -1.19 -31.13
CA ASP A 109 -10.38 -2.37 -30.37
C ASP A 109 -11.35 -3.23 -31.17
N ASN A 110 -11.48 -4.49 -30.80
CA ASN A 110 -12.35 -5.43 -31.47
C ASN A 110 -13.81 -5.14 -31.12
N PRO A 111 -14.69 -4.88 -32.14
CA PRO A 111 -16.12 -4.66 -31.91
C PRO A 111 -16.89 -5.94 -31.61
N CYS A 112 -16.24 -7.12 -31.69
CA CYS A 112 -16.84 -8.43 -31.52
C CYS A 112 -16.47 -9.05 -30.15
N GLY A 113 -17.29 -10.00 -29.70
CA GLY A 113 -17.03 -10.89 -28.57
C GLY A 113 -17.09 -12.37 -29.01
N PRO A 114 -16.61 -13.31 -28.20
CA PRO A 114 -16.75 -14.75 -28.48
C PRO A 114 -18.21 -15.22 -28.31
N GLY A 115 -18.50 -16.43 -28.78
CA GLY A 115 -19.78 -17.10 -28.54
C GLY A 115 -20.81 -16.97 -29.66
N ALA A 116 -20.40 -16.93 -30.93
CA ALA A 116 -21.30 -16.87 -32.07
C ALA A 116 -22.36 -17.98 -32.07
N SER A 117 -21.99 -19.21 -31.69
CA SER A 117 -22.91 -20.37 -31.68
C SER A 117 -24.07 -20.22 -30.69
N THR A 118 -23.82 -19.57 -29.54
CA THR A 118 -24.83 -19.33 -28.49
C THR A 118 -25.55 -17.99 -28.65
N HIS A 119 -24.90 -17.00 -29.30
CA HIS A 119 -25.45 -15.66 -29.52
C HIS A 119 -25.74 -15.38 -30.99
N GLN A 120 -26.36 -16.34 -31.69
CA GLN A 120 -26.59 -16.27 -33.13
C GLN A 120 -27.38 -15.02 -33.57
N GLY A 121 -28.22 -14.43 -32.70
CA GLY A 121 -28.94 -13.19 -32.97
C GLY A 121 -28.03 -11.95 -33.06
N MET A 122 -26.77 -12.07 -32.62
CA MET A 122 -25.75 -11.03 -32.72
C MET A 122 -24.73 -11.31 -33.86
N VAL A 123 -25.02 -12.28 -34.72
CA VAL A 123 -24.27 -12.56 -35.95
C VAL A 123 -25.12 -12.12 -37.13
N TYR A 124 -24.93 -10.90 -37.59
CA TYR A 124 -25.65 -10.26 -38.70
C TYR A 124 -24.70 -9.46 -39.56
N ALA A 125 -25.09 -9.21 -40.82
CA ALA A 125 -24.33 -8.38 -41.71
C ALA A 125 -24.49 -6.89 -41.38
N ILE A 126 -23.43 -6.11 -41.63
CA ILE A 126 -23.44 -4.65 -41.67
C ILE A 126 -22.86 -4.21 -43.00
N GLN A 127 -23.64 -3.49 -43.78
CA GLN A 127 -23.17 -2.98 -45.08
C GLN A 127 -22.27 -1.76 -44.89
N SER A 128 -21.07 -1.82 -45.49
CA SER A 128 -20.15 -0.69 -45.48
C SER A 128 -20.65 0.45 -46.35
N PRO A 129 -20.69 1.70 -45.85
CA PRO A 129 -21.13 2.87 -46.64
C PRO A 129 -20.06 3.32 -47.65
N PHE A 130 -18.83 2.80 -47.56
CA PHE A 130 -17.71 3.14 -48.41
C PHE A 130 -17.62 2.30 -49.69
N ASN A 131 -17.95 1.00 -49.56
CA ASN A 131 -17.75 0.08 -50.70
C ASN A 131 -18.88 -0.91 -50.88
N GLY A 132 -19.97 -0.79 -50.10
CA GLY A 132 -21.16 -1.66 -50.23
C GLY A 132 -20.96 -3.10 -49.69
N LYS A 133 -19.77 -3.47 -49.26
CA LYS A 133 -19.48 -4.85 -48.78
C LYS A 133 -20.26 -5.15 -47.50
N MET A 134 -20.79 -6.39 -47.39
CA MET A 134 -21.37 -6.92 -46.18
C MET A 134 -20.26 -7.38 -45.27
N LEU A 135 -20.20 -6.80 -44.04
CA LEU A 135 -19.25 -7.11 -43.00
C LEU A 135 -19.90 -8.02 -41.96
N TYR A 136 -19.26 -9.10 -41.63
CA TYR A 136 -19.67 -10.05 -40.58
C TYR A 136 -18.61 -10.09 -39.48
N PRO A 137 -18.98 -10.53 -38.25
CA PRO A 137 -18.01 -10.93 -37.27
C PRO A 137 -17.07 -12.02 -37.82
N SER A 138 -15.87 -12.13 -37.29
CA SER A 138 -14.99 -13.25 -37.60
C SER A 138 -15.59 -14.58 -37.11
N ASN A 139 -15.21 -15.70 -37.72
CA ASN A 139 -15.70 -17.02 -37.36
C ASN A 139 -15.58 -17.28 -35.86
N GLY A 140 -16.65 -17.78 -35.25
CA GLY A 140 -16.78 -18.01 -33.81
C GLY A 140 -17.07 -16.74 -32.97
N ALA A 141 -17.07 -15.55 -33.56
CA ALA A 141 -17.36 -14.28 -32.89
C ALA A 141 -18.74 -13.72 -33.25
N CYS A 142 -19.25 -12.86 -32.38
CA CYS A 142 -20.52 -12.13 -32.59
C CYS A 142 -20.31 -10.64 -32.28
N TRP A 143 -21.15 -9.77 -32.82
CA TRP A 143 -21.16 -8.35 -32.46
C TRP A 143 -21.51 -8.21 -30.97
N ARG A 144 -21.05 -7.12 -30.33
CA ARG A 144 -21.32 -6.87 -28.90
C ARG A 144 -22.70 -6.28 -28.64
N PHE A 145 -23.44 -5.91 -29.68
CA PHE A 145 -24.76 -5.28 -29.62
C PHE A 145 -25.78 -6.05 -30.43
N GLN A 146 -27.02 -6.00 -29.99
CA GLN A 146 -28.15 -6.45 -30.79
C GLN A 146 -28.38 -5.52 -32.00
N GLN A 147 -29.08 -6.02 -33.02
CA GLN A 147 -29.32 -5.31 -34.27
C GLN A 147 -29.85 -3.90 -34.08
N LYS A 148 -30.85 -3.71 -33.20
CA LYS A 148 -31.46 -2.39 -32.95
C LYS A 148 -30.45 -1.36 -32.41
N ASP A 149 -29.62 -1.77 -31.48
CA ASP A 149 -28.62 -0.87 -30.87
C ASP A 149 -27.49 -0.57 -31.86
N MET A 150 -27.04 -1.59 -32.59
CA MET A 150 -26.02 -1.43 -33.62
C MET A 150 -26.54 -0.56 -34.77
N LEU A 151 -27.81 -0.66 -35.15
CA LEU A 151 -28.43 0.22 -36.16
C LEU A 151 -28.33 1.69 -35.75
N GLN A 152 -28.58 2.02 -34.47
CA GLN A 152 -28.46 3.41 -34.00
C GLN A 152 -26.99 3.88 -34.05
N ILE A 153 -26.04 2.97 -33.74
CA ILE A 153 -24.61 3.27 -33.88
C ILE A 153 -24.26 3.53 -35.33
N MET A 154 -24.70 2.70 -36.26
CA MET A 154 -24.37 2.79 -37.67
C MET A 154 -25.00 4.02 -38.36
N ARG A 155 -26.13 4.53 -37.87
CA ARG A 155 -26.76 5.78 -38.37
C ARG A 155 -25.88 7.01 -38.28
N LYS A 156 -24.81 6.97 -37.51
CA LYS A 156 -23.78 8.01 -37.50
C LYS A 156 -22.92 8.04 -38.76
N TRP A 157 -22.97 6.98 -39.57
CA TRP A 157 -22.21 6.83 -40.82
C TRP A 157 -23.08 6.99 -42.07
N GLY A 158 -24.42 7.02 -41.94
CA GLY A 158 -25.34 7.11 -43.01
C GLY A 158 -26.75 6.73 -42.64
N ASP A 159 -27.67 6.72 -43.63
CA ASP A 159 -29.03 6.23 -43.43
C ASP A 159 -29.05 4.71 -43.61
N TYR A 160 -29.49 3.99 -42.55
CA TYR A 160 -29.52 2.56 -42.48
C TYR A 160 -30.88 2.04 -42.03
N ARG A 161 -31.25 0.85 -42.57
CA ARG A 161 -32.45 0.09 -42.20
C ARG A 161 -32.10 -1.36 -41.86
N LEU A 162 -33.05 -2.06 -41.22
CA LEU A 162 -33.00 -3.50 -41.09
C LEU A 162 -33.67 -4.17 -42.26
N GLU A 163 -33.04 -5.20 -42.84
CA GLU A 163 -33.54 -5.92 -44.00
C GLU A 163 -33.15 -7.41 -43.89
N ASP A 164 -34.08 -8.30 -44.25
CA ASP A 164 -33.75 -9.70 -44.40
C ASP A 164 -33.11 -9.95 -45.78
N ILE A 165 -31.84 -10.29 -45.76
CA ILE A 165 -31.05 -10.55 -46.99
C ILE A 165 -30.86 -12.04 -47.24
N HIS A 166 -31.51 -12.91 -46.50
CA HIS A 166 -31.45 -14.37 -46.61
C HIS A 166 -30.01 -14.93 -46.57
N ASP A 167 -29.22 -14.49 -45.57
CA ASP A 167 -27.79 -14.81 -45.39
C ASP A 167 -27.50 -15.95 -44.42
N GLU A 168 -28.51 -16.86 -44.24
CA GLU A 168 -28.45 -17.98 -43.28
C GLU A 168 -27.18 -18.84 -43.45
N GLU A 169 -26.76 -19.10 -44.68
CA GLU A 169 -25.57 -19.91 -44.97
C GLU A 169 -24.33 -19.22 -44.41
N LYS A 170 -24.18 -17.91 -44.69
CA LYS A 170 -23.01 -17.14 -44.20
C LYS A 170 -23.01 -17.00 -42.69
N ARG A 171 -24.17 -16.80 -42.09
CA ARG A 171 -24.30 -16.73 -40.63
C ARG A 171 -23.99 -18.09 -39.98
N ALA A 172 -24.42 -19.19 -40.59
CA ALA A 172 -24.14 -20.54 -40.13
C ALA A 172 -22.60 -20.82 -40.13
N GLU A 173 -21.92 -20.40 -41.19
CA GLU A 173 -20.43 -20.47 -41.27
C GLU A 173 -19.79 -19.70 -40.12
N VAL A 174 -20.19 -18.45 -39.89
CA VAL A 174 -19.64 -17.63 -38.79
C VAL A 174 -19.95 -18.23 -37.42
N CYS A 175 -21.16 -18.75 -37.23
CA CYS A 175 -21.58 -19.39 -35.99
C CYS A 175 -20.93 -20.77 -35.77
N GLY A 176 -20.41 -21.42 -36.78
CA GLY A 176 -19.94 -22.78 -36.72
C GLY A 176 -21.04 -23.82 -36.48
N VAL A 177 -22.25 -23.60 -37.03
CA VAL A 177 -23.43 -24.47 -36.88
C VAL A 177 -23.93 -24.95 -38.25
N ASN A 178 -24.80 -25.95 -38.23
CA ASN A 178 -25.47 -26.38 -39.44
C ASN A 178 -26.40 -25.29 -39.98
N PRO A 179 -26.38 -24.95 -41.29
CA PRO A 179 -27.29 -23.95 -41.87
C PRO A 179 -28.80 -24.19 -41.58
N ALA A 180 -29.23 -25.44 -41.46
CA ALA A 180 -30.61 -25.77 -41.14
C ALA A 180 -31.01 -25.39 -39.69
N THR A 181 -30.01 -25.21 -38.79
CA THR A 181 -30.21 -24.91 -37.36
C THR A 181 -29.88 -23.47 -36.99
N VAL A 182 -29.38 -22.67 -37.93
CA VAL A 182 -29.05 -21.28 -37.65
C VAL A 182 -30.34 -20.48 -37.33
N ARG A 183 -30.23 -19.58 -36.40
CA ARG A 183 -31.36 -18.72 -35.97
C ARG A 183 -31.91 -17.94 -37.15
N LYS A 184 -33.22 -18.11 -37.44
CA LYS A 184 -33.99 -17.38 -38.47
C LYS A 184 -34.40 -16.00 -37.98
N GLY A 185 -34.77 -15.10 -38.94
CA GLY A 185 -35.29 -13.77 -38.63
C GLY A 185 -34.23 -12.79 -38.07
N VAL A 186 -32.96 -13.05 -38.35
CA VAL A 186 -31.87 -12.14 -38.01
C VAL A 186 -31.66 -11.23 -39.21
N MET A 187 -31.98 -9.95 -39.11
CA MET A 187 -31.90 -8.96 -40.19
C MET A 187 -30.51 -8.38 -40.28
N ALA A 188 -30.06 -8.04 -41.47
CA ALA A 188 -28.86 -7.27 -41.75
C ALA A 188 -29.12 -5.76 -41.53
N ILE A 189 -28.06 -5.01 -41.26
CA ILE A 189 -28.05 -3.55 -41.26
C ILE A 189 -27.54 -3.07 -42.62
N VAL A 190 -28.47 -2.66 -43.47
CA VAL A 190 -28.16 -2.26 -44.86
C VAL A 190 -28.41 -0.78 -45.08
N LEU A 191 -27.80 -0.21 -46.13
CA LEU A 191 -28.02 1.15 -46.52
C LEU A 191 -29.45 1.34 -47.01
N ASN A 192 -30.05 2.44 -46.60
CA ASN A 192 -31.41 2.87 -47.04
C ASN A 192 -31.37 3.85 -48.22
N VAL A 193 -30.19 4.12 -48.75
CA VAL A 193 -29.94 5.03 -49.87
C VAL A 193 -28.96 4.35 -50.84
N GLU A 194 -28.88 4.91 -52.07
CA GLU A 194 -27.91 4.48 -53.09
C GLU A 194 -26.47 4.58 -52.56
N LEU A 195 -25.63 3.61 -52.94
CA LEU A 195 -24.23 3.51 -52.45
C LEU A 195 -23.44 4.83 -52.66
N MET A 196 -23.62 5.50 -53.80
CA MET A 196 -22.90 6.75 -54.08
C MET A 196 -23.29 7.87 -53.10
N GLN A 197 -24.54 7.94 -52.69
CA GLN A 197 -25.02 8.89 -51.68
C GLN A 197 -24.48 8.56 -50.31
N ALA A 198 -24.48 7.28 -49.93
CA ALA A 198 -23.89 6.81 -48.69
C ALA A 198 -22.40 7.08 -48.62
N GLN A 199 -21.68 6.87 -49.73
CA GLN A 199 -20.23 7.18 -49.82
C GLN A 199 -19.92 8.64 -49.56
N ASN A 200 -20.68 9.54 -50.16
CA ASN A 200 -20.50 10.98 -50.00
C ASN A 200 -20.71 11.39 -48.53
N TYR A 201 -21.80 10.93 -47.92
CA TYR A 201 -22.07 11.17 -46.51
C TYR A 201 -20.96 10.62 -45.59
N ALA A 202 -20.54 9.38 -45.80
CA ALA A 202 -19.49 8.77 -45.01
C ALA A 202 -18.11 9.45 -45.17
N LYS A 203 -17.79 9.98 -46.35
CA LYS A 203 -16.59 10.80 -46.58
C LYS A 203 -16.66 12.11 -45.79
N GLU A 204 -17.80 12.79 -45.80
CA GLU A 204 -18.00 14.00 -44.99
C GLU A 204 -17.81 13.75 -43.51
N VAL A 205 -18.29 12.57 -43.00
CA VAL A 205 -18.07 12.17 -41.60
C VAL A 205 -16.58 11.99 -41.30
N LEU A 206 -15.81 11.39 -42.21
CA LEU A 206 -14.35 11.24 -42.06
C LEU A 206 -13.63 12.61 -42.06
N GLU A 207 -14.04 13.53 -42.95
CA GLU A 207 -13.38 14.81 -43.13
C GLU A 207 -13.68 15.80 -41.99
N LYS A 208 -14.84 15.69 -41.35
CA LYS A 208 -15.22 16.52 -40.19
C LYS A 208 -14.34 16.29 -38.96
N GLY A 209 -13.59 15.20 -38.92
CA GLY A 209 -12.80 14.78 -37.74
C GLY A 209 -13.66 14.22 -36.61
N SER A 210 -13.01 13.66 -35.58
CA SER A 210 -13.70 13.01 -34.44
C SER A 210 -14.71 11.94 -34.89
N TRP A 211 -14.21 10.88 -35.51
CA TRP A 211 -15.04 9.79 -36.02
C TRP A 211 -15.92 9.16 -34.94
N PRO A 212 -17.06 8.59 -35.31
CA PRO A 212 -17.90 7.82 -34.40
C PRO A 212 -17.10 6.71 -33.68
N ILE A 213 -17.53 6.36 -32.46
CA ILE A 213 -16.86 5.32 -31.61
C ILE A 213 -16.69 4.01 -32.38
N TYR A 214 -17.67 3.61 -33.19
CA TYR A 214 -17.54 2.52 -34.13
C TYR A 214 -17.22 3.12 -35.51
N TYR A 215 -16.10 2.76 -36.08
CA TYR A 215 -15.57 3.35 -37.29
C TYR A 215 -15.03 2.29 -38.26
N PHE A 216 -14.94 2.64 -39.54
CA PHE A 216 -14.39 1.76 -40.56
C PHE A 216 -12.89 2.01 -40.69
N THR A 217 -12.10 0.93 -40.56
CA THR A 217 -10.63 0.98 -40.63
C THR A 217 -10.17 1.32 -42.06
N LYS A 218 -8.89 1.70 -42.23
CA LYS A 218 -8.26 2.01 -43.53
C LYS A 218 -9.06 3.06 -44.31
N ASN A 219 -9.49 4.11 -43.62
CA ASN A 219 -10.32 5.22 -44.25
C ASN A 219 -11.55 4.69 -44.99
N GLY A 220 -12.24 3.73 -44.41
CA GLY A 220 -13.46 3.17 -45.01
C GLY A 220 -13.24 1.88 -45.84
N ALA A 221 -12.02 1.56 -46.24
CA ALA A 221 -11.75 0.37 -47.07
C ALA A 221 -11.70 -0.94 -46.23
N GLY A 222 -11.57 -0.84 -44.91
CA GLY A 222 -11.45 -1.99 -44.00
C GLY A 222 -12.74 -2.38 -43.30
N GLY A 223 -12.62 -3.24 -42.31
CA GLY A 223 -13.72 -3.69 -41.46
C GLY A 223 -14.07 -2.68 -40.36
N LEU A 224 -15.13 -2.99 -39.60
CA LEU A 224 -15.56 -2.21 -38.46
C LEU A 224 -14.63 -2.41 -37.26
N ALA A 225 -14.29 -1.33 -36.58
CA ALA A 225 -13.54 -1.34 -35.33
C ALA A 225 -14.21 -0.39 -34.34
N LYS A 226 -13.79 -0.49 -33.06
CA LYS A 226 -14.29 0.35 -31.98
C LYS A 226 -13.13 1.19 -31.42
N LYS A 227 -13.39 2.46 -31.08
CA LYS A 227 -12.47 3.28 -30.29
C LYS A 227 -12.51 2.85 -28.82
N THR A 228 -11.35 2.61 -28.24
CA THR A 228 -11.18 2.53 -26.78
C THR A 228 -10.35 3.73 -26.35
N TYR A 229 -10.98 4.66 -25.66
CA TYR A 229 -10.35 5.89 -25.20
C TYR A 229 -9.33 5.64 -24.10
N LEU A 230 -8.29 6.46 -24.08
CA LEU A 230 -7.35 6.50 -22.98
C LEU A 230 -8.08 7.09 -21.76
N ASN A 231 -8.14 6.30 -20.71
CA ASN A 231 -8.51 6.77 -19.39
C ASN A 231 -7.31 6.54 -18.46
N GLU A 232 -6.65 7.60 -18.06
CA GLU A 232 -5.47 7.55 -17.20
C GLU A 232 -5.80 7.12 -15.78
N GLU A 233 -7.02 7.42 -15.31
CA GLU A 233 -7.52 6.99 -14.00
C GLU A 233 -7.70 5.46 -13.91
N ASN A 234 -7.95 4.81 -15.04
CA ASN A 234 -8.02 3.36 -15.14
C ASN A 234 -6.62 2.72 -15.13
N GLY A 235 -5.95 2.75 -13.98
CA GLY A 235 -4.66 2.11 -13.79
C GLY A 235 -4.58 0.66 -14.30
N ARG A 236 -3.41 0.06 -14.26
CA ARG A 236 -3.20 -1.36 -14.63
C ARG A 236 -3.47 -2.29 -13.45
N VAL A 237 -4.05 -3.44 -13.72
CA VAL A 237 -4.25 -4.51 -12.74
C VAL A 237 -2.89 -5.04 -12.27
N VAL A 238 -2.79 -5.34 -10.98
CA VAL A 238 -1.61 -5.99 -10.40
C VAL A 238 -1.60 -7.45 -10.80
N THR A 239 -0.47 -7.93 -11.32
CA THR A 239 -0.25 -9.34 -11.66
C THR A 239 0.50 -10.03 -10.54
N ASN A 240 0.49 -11.35 -10.52
CA ASN A 240 1.22 -12.15 -9.53
C ASN A 240 2.66 -12.50 -9.96
N PHE A 241 3.17 -11.94 -11.04
CA PHE A 241 4.54 -12.11 -11.48
C PHE A 241 5.25 -10.77 -11.62
N TRP A 242 6.25 -10.54 -10.76
CA TRP A 242 6.99 -9.28 -10.68
C TRP A 242 8.44 -9.48 -11.11
N ILE A 243 8.78 -8.89 -12.24
CA ILE A 243 10.12 -9.00 -12.83
C ILE A 243 11.08 -8.00 -12.16
N SER A 244 12.36 -8.36 -12.15
CA SER A 244 13.42 -7.55 -11.52
C SER A 244 13.55 -6.13 -12.10
N SER A 245 13.25 -5.95 -13.39
CA SER A 245 13.23 -4.62 -14.00
C SER A 245 12.20 -3.67 -13.36
N ASP A 246 11.09 -4.20 -12.84
CA ASP A 246 10.03 -3.43 -12.22
C ASP A 246 10.26 -3.20 -10.72
N VAL A 247 10.68 -4.23 -10.00
CA VAL A 247 10.74 -4.23 -8.53
C VAL A 247 12.15 -4.29 -7.95
N GLY A 248 13.18 -4.29 -8.80
CA GLY A 248 14.56 -4.43 -8.37
C GLY A 248 14.96 -5.88 -8.08
N HIS A 249 16.23 -6.09 -7.79
CA HIS A 249 16.83 -7.38 -7.45
C HIS A 249 17.87 -7.22 -6.34
N THR A 250 18.38 -8.34 -5.81
CA THR A 250 19.30 -8.37 -4.66
C THR A 250 20.57 -7.55 -4.88
N ASP A 251 21.18 -7.58 -6.07
CA ASP A 251 22.40 -6.83 -6.36
C ASP A 251 22.15 -5.31 -6.41
N GLU A 252 20.98 -4.90 -6.93
CA GLU A 252 20.54 -3.50 -6.89
C GLU A 252 20.37 -3.03 -5.44
N ALA A 253 19.70 -3.82 -4.62
CA ALA A 253 19.52 -3.53 -3.20
C ALA A 253 20.85 -3.44 -2.44
N LYS A 254 21.84 -4.29 -2.78
CA LYS A 254 23.19 -4.23 -2.21
C LYS A 254 23.92 -2.97 -2.66
N LYS A 255 23.83 -2.57 -3.94
CA LYS A 255 24.41 -1.33 -4.45
C LYS A 255 23.79 -0.09 -3.80
N GLU A 256 22.48 -0.11 -3.57
CA GLU A 256 21.78 0.96 -2.85
C GLU A 256 22.32 1.09 -1.41
N LEU A 257 22.49 -0.04 -0.71
CA LEU A 257 23.07 -0.03 0.62
C LEU A 257 24.52 0.45 0.63
N LEU A 258 25.35 -0.02 -0.32
CA LEU A 258 26.72 0.46 -0.50
C LEU A 258 26.79 1.99 -0.72
N SER A 259 25.87 2.54 -1.51
CA SER A 259 25.77 3.98 -1.74
C SER A 259 25.42 4.76 -0.46
N LEU A 260 24.58 4.20 0.42
CA LEU A 260 24.22 4.82 1.69
C LEU A 260 25.35 4.74 2.74
N PHE A 261 26.15 3.67 2.69
CA PHE A 261 27.21 3.39 3.69
C PHE A 261 28.62 3.59 3.11
N GLU A 262 28.79 4.53 2.17
CA GLU A 262 30.10 5.00 1.66
C GLU A 262 30.99 3.85 1.14
N GLY A 263 30.38 2.91 0.42
CA GLY A 263 31.08 1.77 -0.18
C GLY A 263 31.18 0.52 0.70
N LYS A 264 30.58 0.53 1.90
CA LYS A 264 30.52 -0.62 2.79
C LYS A 264 29.08 -1.20 2.80
N ALA A 265 28.97 -2.53 2.78
CA ALA A 265 27.68 -3.18 2.89
C ALA A 265 27.58 -3.89 4.26
N PRO A 266 27.00 -3.26 5.29
CA PRO A 266 26.91 -3.85 6.62
C PRO A 266 25.88 -4.98 6.73
N PHE A 267 25.14 -5.25 5.65
CA PHE A 267 24.11 -6.30 5.59
C PHE A 267 24.13 -6.99 4.22
N ASP A 268 24.08 -8.33 4.19
CA ASP A 268 24.37 -9.11 2.98
C ASP A 268 23.22 -9.20 1.98
N THR A 269 21.98 -9.32 2.44
CA THR A 269 20.82 -9.62 1.58
C THR A 269 19.65 -8.68 1.82
N PRO A 270 19.82 -7.34 1.60
CA PRO A 270 18.70 -6.42 1.72
C PRO A 270 17.66 -6.67 0.63
N LYS A 271 16.39 -6.42 0.92
CA LYS A 271 15.35 -6.38 -0.09
C LYS A 271 15.45 -5.07 -0.90
N PRO A 272 15.09 -5.07 -2.18
CA PRO A 272 15.08 -3.84 -2.98
C PRO A 272 14.04 -2.84 -2.46
N THR A 273 14.41 -1.57 -2.35
CA THR A 273 13.48 -0.50 -1.97
C THR A 273 12.31 -0.40 -2.95
N ARG A 274 12.55 -0.63 -4.26
CA ARG A 274 11.50 -0.66 -5.29
C ARG A 274 10.45 -1.76 -5.07
N LEU A 275 10.83 -2.92 -4.53
CA LEU A 275 9.86 -3.98 -4.17
C LEU A 275 8.90 -3.50 -3.09
N ILE A 276 9.44 -2.90 -2.04
CA ILE A 276 8.61 -2.37 -0.94
C ILE A 276 7.75 -1.20 -1.43
N LYS A 277 8.29 -0.31 -2.26
CA LYS A 277 7.50 0.78 -2.87
C LYS A 277 6.33 0.25 -3.70
N ARG A 278 6.54 -0.82 -4.49
CA ARG A 278 5.45 -1.51 -5.21
C ARG A 278 4.37 -2.03 -4.26
N ILE A 279 4.76 -2.60 -3.11
CA ILE A 279 3.81 -3.03 -2.07
C ILE A 279 3.04 -1.83 -1.52
N LEU A 280 3.71 -0.73 -1.21
CA LEU A 280 3.08 0.49 -0.73
C LEU A 280 2.11 1.08 -1.75
N ASP A 281 2.45 1.08 -3.04
CA ASP A 281 1.58 1.56 -4.12
C ASP A 281 0.23 0.84 -4.17
N ILE A 282 0.22 -0.47 -3.92
CA ILE A 282 -0.98 -1.29 -4.06
C ILE A 282 -1.73 -1.52 -2.75
N ALA A 283 -1.12 -1.21 -1.61
CA ALA A 283 -1.65 -1.65 -0.31
C ALA A 283 -1.74 -0.54 0.75
N SER A 284 -1.19 0.66 0.52
CA SER A 284 -1.20 1.72 1.53
C SER A 284 -1.93 2.98 1.08
N GLU A 285 -2.60 3.65 2.02
CA GLU A 285 -3.07 5.03 1.88
C GLU A 285 -1.96 6.01 2.30
N LYS A 286 -2.17 7.31 2.08
CA LYS A 286 -1.17 8.34 2.40
C LYS A 286 -0.86 8.48 3.90
N ASP A 287 -1.75 8.05 4.76
CA ASP A 287 -1.69 8.13 6.22
C ASP A 287 -1.56 6.76 6.91
N SER A 288 -1.32 5.69 6.14
CA SER A 288 -1.22 4.33 6.66
C SER A 288 -0.07 4.14 7.63
N ILE A 289 -0.24 3.22 8.59
CA ILE A 289 0.84 2.70 9.42
C ILE A 289 1.39 1.43 8.77
N VAL A 290 2.68 1.41 8.51
CA VAL A 290 3.39 0.30 7.88
C VAL A 290 4.28 -0.36 8.94
N MET A 291 4.01 -1.63 9.25
CA MET A 291 4.79 -2.38 10.23
C MET A 291 5.63 -3.46 9.55
N ASP A 292 6.90 -3.53 9.90
CA ASP A 292 7.82 -4.60 9.50
C ASP A 292 8.47 -5.22 10.76
N PHE A 293 8.02 -6.42 11.12
CA PHE A 293 8.46 -7.08 12.36
C PHE A 293 9.59 -8.09 12.16
N PHE A 294 10.21 -8.08 10.99
CA PHE A 294 11.50 -8.70 10.67
C PHE A 294 12.34 -7.73 9.83
N SER A 295 12.51 -6.50 10.33
CA SER A 295 12.94 -5.35 9.54
C SER A 295 14.37 -5.43 8.97
N GLY A 296 15.19 -6.35 9.48
CA GLY A 296 16.56 -6.55 9.01
C GLY A 296 17.35 -5.23 8.95
N SER A 297 17.70 -4.81 7.76
CA SER A 297 18.39 -3.53 7.51
C SER A 297 17.44 -2.33 7.35
N ALA A 298 16.17 -2.41 7.72
CA ALA A 298 15.15 -1.36 7.66
C ALA A 298 14.86 -0.79 6.25
N THR A 299 14.86 -1.63 5.23
CA THR A 299 14.50 -1.24 3.85
C THR A 299 13.10 -0.63 3.79
N THR A 300 12.16 -1.16 4.58
CA THR A 300 10.77 -0.71 4.62
C THR A 300 10.66 0.74 5.08
N ALA A 301 11.43 1.14 6.09
CA ALA A 301 11.44 2.54 6.54
C ALA A 301 11.92 3.50 5.44
N GLN A 302 13.01 3.16 4.74
CA GLN A 302 13.50 3.93 3.60
C GLN A 302 12.45 4.03 2.49
N ALA A 303 11.77 2.93 2.17
CA ALA A 303 10.71 2.92 1.15
C ALA A 303 9.53 3.82 1.54
N VAL A 304 9.12 3.81 2.81
CA VAL A 304 8.05 4.67 3.33
C VAL A 304 8.42 6.14 3.22
N MET A 305 9.62 6.54 3.68
CA MET A 305 10.10 7.92 3.56
C MET A 305 10.19 8.38 2.09
N SER A 306 10.73 7.53 1.20
CA SER A 306 10.78 7.82 -0.23
C SER A 306 9.39 7.98 -0.82
N LYS A 307 8.43 7.12 -0.42
CA LYS A 307 7.05 7.20 -0.92
C LYS A 307 6.34 8.46 -0.44
N ASN A 308 6.53 8.85 0.82
CA ASN A 308 5.99 10.09 1.36
C ASN A 308 6.55 11.32 0.61
N ALA A 309 7.85 11.31 0.26
CA ALA A 309 8.46 12.37 -0.54
C ALA A 309 7.88 12.45 -1.97
N GLU A 310 7.47 11.30 -2.56
CA GLU A 310 6.94 11.24 -3.93
C GLU A 310 5.50 11.70 -4.06
N ASP A 311 4.65 11.40 -3.07
CA ASP A 311 3.21 11.60 -3.17
C ASP A 311 2.63 12.54 -2.08
N ASP A 312 3.50 13.24 -1.35
CA ASP A 312 3.14 14.09 -0.22
C ASP A 312 2.28 13.32 0.81
N GLY A 313 2.75 12.12 1.13
CA GLY A 313 2.13 11.23 2.10
C GLY A 313 2.67 11.41 3.50
N HIS A 314 1.90 10.95 4.49
CA HIS A 314 2.23 11.00 5.92
C HIS A 314 2.23 9.61 6.55
N ARG A 315 2.60 8.58 5.75
CA ARG A 315 2.70 7.20 6.24
C ARG A 315 3.71 7.13 7.37
N LYS A 316 3.38 6.38 8.40
CA LYS A 316 4.25 6.08 9.54
C LYS A 316 4.80 4.67 9.39
N PHE A 317 6.00 4.44 9.93
CA PHE A 317 6.59 3.10 9.96
C PHE A 317 6.86 2.64 11.39
N ILE A 318 6.72 1.33 11.62
CA ILE A 318 7.10 0.64 12.86
C ILE A 318 8.02 -0.52 12.47
N MET A 319 9.30 -0.39 12.83
CA MET A 319 10.32 -1.40 12.53
C MET A 319 10.65 -2.17 13.78
N ILE A 320 10.52 -3.50 13.74
CA ILE A 320 10.84 -4.38 14.88
C ILE A 320 11.97 -5.31 14.46
N GLN A 321 13.05 -5.30 15.24
CA GLN A 321 14.22 -6.15 15.02
C GLN A 321 14.77 -6.64 16.36
N VAL A 322 15.10 -7.91 16.42
CA VAL A 322 15.86 -8.49 17.53
C VAL A 322 17.31 -7.99 17.44
N PRO A 323 17.96 -7.60 18.56
CA PRO A 323 19.33 -7.09 18.56
C PRO A 323 20.37 -8.22 18.37
N GLU A 324 20.26 -8.93 17.24
CA GLU A 324 21.24 -9.94 16.85
C GLU A 324 22.58 -9.28 16.50
N LYS A 325 23.67 -9.97 16.85
CA LYS A 325 25.02 -9.49 16.51
C LYS A 325 25.19 -9.34 15.01
N SER A 326 25.71 -8.22 14.59
CA SER A 326 26.04 -7.96 13.20
C SER A 326 27.34 -8.67 12.79
N LEU A 327 27.46 -9.02 11.52
CA LEU A 327 28.72 -9.44 10.90
C LEU A 327 29.62 -8.24 10.56
N SER A 328 29.10 -7.02 10.66
CA SER A 328 29.85 -5.80 10.41
C SER A 328 30.78 -5.46 11.57
N SER A 329 31.99 -5.01 11.26
CA SER A 329 32.93 -4.50 12.28
C SER A 329 32.55 -3.13 12.84
N GLU A 330 31.63 -2.41 12.20
CA GLU A 330 31.25 -1.04 12.55
C GLU A 330 29.96 -0.97 13.37
N PHE A 331 29.11 -1.97 13.27
CA PHE A 331 27.81 -2.02 13.95
C PHE A 331 27.71 -3.28 14.79
N GLU A 332 27.43 -3.12 16.06
CA GLU A 332 27.35 -4.23 16.99
C GLU A 332 26.16 -5.14 16.70
N THR A 333 25.03 -4.55 16.34
CA THR A 333 23.77 -5.29 16.12
C THR A 333 23.10 -4.90 14.80
N LEU A 334 22.19 -5.76 14.33
CA LEU A 334 21.32 -5.47 13.17
C LEU A 334 20.44 -4.23 13.42
N CYS A 335 20.06 -3.97 14.67
CA CYS A 335 19.29 -2.78 15.03
C CYS A 335 20.08 -1.48 14.75
N GLU A 336 21.40 -1.47 15.03
CA GLU A 336 22.26 -0.31 14.74
C GLU A 336 22.36 -0.03 13.23
N ILE A 337 22.48 -1.08 12.42
CA ILE A 337 22.47 -0.96 10.96
C ILE A 337 21.14 -0.35 10.48
N GLY A 338 20.03 -0.86 11.00
CA GLY A 338 18.69 -0.36 10.63
C GLY A 338 18.50 1.11 11.00
N LYS A 339 18.90 1.51 12.21
CA LYS A 339 18.83 2.92 12.67
C LYS A 339 19.68 3.84 11.78
N GLU A 340 20.88 3.43 11.46
CA GLU A 340 21.78 4.22 10.64
C GLU A 340 21.29 4.32 9.19
N ARG A 341 20.74 3.24 8.63
CA ARG A 341 20.09 3.28 7.31
C ARG A 341 18.96 4.28 7.26
N ILE A 342 18.12 4.33 8.28
CA ILE A 342 16.98 5.27 8.34
C ILE A 342 17.50 6.71 8.32
N ARG A 343 18.53 7.04 9.13
CA ARG A 343 19.12 8.38 9.18
C ARG A 343 19.69 8.79 7.82
N ARG A 344 20.58 7.98 7.26
CA ARG A 344 21.25 8.26 5.97
C ARG A 344 20.25 8.32 4.81
N ALA A 345 19.26 7.45 4.79
CA ALA A 345 18.21 7.49 3.78
C ALA A 345 17.36 8.77 3.88
N GLY A 346 17.00 9.19 5.11
CA GLY A 346 16.26 10.41 5.34
C GLY A 346 17.04 11.67 4.87
N GLU A 347 18.32 11.76 5.22
CA GLU A 347 19.21 12.85 4.76
C GLU A 347 19.35 12.86 3.23
N LYS A 348 19.57 11.70 2.62
CA LYS A 348 19.67 11.56 1.17
C LYS A 348 18.38 12.03 0.47
N ILE A 349 17.22 11.59 0.92
CA ILE A 349 15.93 11.98 0.34
C ILE A 349 15.72 13.50 0.42
N LYS A 350 16.04 14.11 1.56
CA LYS A 350 15.97 15.58 1.73
C LYS A 350 16.95 16.32 0.81
N SER A 351 18.17 15.81 0.65
CA SER A 351 19.19 16.44 -0.19
C SER A 351 18.88 16.32 -1.69
N GLU A 352 18.28 15.22 -2.14
CA GLU A 352 17.95 14.99 -3.55
C GLU A 352 16.74 15.83 -4.03
N SER A 353 15.84 16.21 -3.13
CA SER A 353 14.61 16.94 -3.48
C SER A 353 14.26 18.05 -2.47
N PRO A 354 15.15 19.02 -2.22
CA PRO A 354 14.99 19.99 -1.13
C PRO A 354 13.74 20.86 -1.26
N LEU A 355 13.24 21.10 -2.47
CA LEU A 355 12.05 21.92 -2.71
C LEU A 355 10.75 21.24 -2.32
N THR A 356 10.66 19.91 -2.40
CA THR A 356 9.45 19.13 -2.13
C THR A 356 9.48 18.42 -0.79
N THR A 357 10.66 18.34 -0.13
CA THR A 357 10.85 17.59 1.11
C THR A 357 11.04 18.49 2.35
N GLY A 358 10.77 19.79 2.24
CA GLY A 358 10.94 20.73 3.36
C GLY A 358 10.17 20.32 4.64
N ASN A 359 8.96 19.79 4.47
CA ASN A 359 8.10 19.32 5.56
C ASN A 359 8.13 17.80 5.76
N LEU A 360 8.99 17.06 5.04
CA LEU A 360 9.06 15.62 5.16
C LEU A 360 9.59 15.23 6.54
N ASP A 361 8.78 14.49 7.29
CA ASP A 361 9.21 13.87 8.54
C ASP A 361 10.07 12.63 8.23
N VAL A 362 11.33 12.71 8.59
CA VAL A 362 12.33 11.62 8.53
C VAL A 362 12.76 11.17 9.91
N GLY A 363 12.18 11.76 10.96
CA GLY A 363 12.45 11.41 12.34
C GLY A 363 11.90 10.03 12.72
N PHE A 364 12.52 9.42 13.72
CA PHE A 364 12.02 8.19 14.31
C PHE A 364 12.43 8.09 15.78
N ARG A 365 11.69 7.32 16.56
CA ARG A 365 12.02 6.98 17.94
C ARG A 365 12.54 5.56 18.02
N VAL A 366 13.47 5.36 18.93
CA VAL A 366 13.99 4.03 19.26
C VAL A 366 13.47 3.66 20.64
N LEU A 367 12.73 2.56 20.70
CA LEU A 367 12.23 1.97 21.94
C LEU A 367 12.83 0.60 22.09
N LYS A 368 13.26 0.28 23.31
CA LYS A 368 13.75 -1.04 23.69
C LYS A 368 12.69 -1.72 24.54
N LEU A 369 12.26 -2.91 24.15
CA LEU A 369 11.38 -3.71 24.99
C LEU A 369 12.19 -4.23 26.18
N ASP A 370 11.76 -3.90 27.38
CA ASP A 370 12.37 -4.30 28.64
C ASP A 370 11.29 -4.74 29.63
N ASN A 371 11.71 -5.12 30.83
CA ASN A 371 10.81 -5.41 31.94
C ASN A 371 10.11 -4.13 32.43
N THR A 372 9.07 -4.27 33.26
CA THR A 372 8.36 -3.17 33.87
C THR A 372 9.32 -2.17 34.56
N ASN A 373 8.96 -0.89 34.55
CA ASN A 373 9.70 0.16 35.25
C ASN A 373 9.62 0.03 36.80
N MET A 374 8.65 -0.74 37.28
CA MET A 374 8.41 -0.91 38.70
C MET A 374 9.19 -2.12 39.25
N LYS A 375 9.61 -2.04 40.53
CA LYS A 375 10.16 -3.19 41.26
C LYS A 375 9.08 -4.24 41.44
N ASP A 376 9.46 -5.51 41.35
CA ASP A 376 8.53 -6.60 41.61
C ASP A 376 8.23 -6.67 43.12
N VAL A 377 6.97 -6.64 43.48
CA VAL A 377 6.49 -6.64 44.86
C VAL A 377 5.82 -8.01 45.15
N TYR A 378 6.58 -9.11 44.96
CA TYR A 378 6.13 -10.45 45.31
C TYR A 378 6.93 -10.95 46.50
N TYR A 379 6.60 -10.44 47.71
CA TYR A 379 7.12 -10.99 48.94
C TYR A 379 6.01 -11.79 49.63
N ALA A 380 6.32 -12.99 50.05
CA ALA A 380 5.47 -13.71 50.97
C ALA A 380 5.41 -12.90 52.30
N PRO A 381 4.30 -12.91 53.04
CA PRO A 381 4.17 -12.14 54.28
C PRO A 381 5.31 -12.36 55.29
N ASP A 382 5.92 -13.53 55.28
CA ASP A 382 7.02 -13.91 56.15
C ASP A 382 8.39 -13.36 55.72
N ASP A 383 8.52 -12.82 54.52
CA ASP A 383 9.77 -12.25 53.98
C ASP A 383 9.96 -10.78 54.32
N TYR A 384 8.95 -10.10 54.94
CA TYR A 384 9.05 -8.71 55.30
C TYR A 384 9.90 -8.48 56.56
N SER A 385 10.97 -7.75 56.40
CA SER A 385 11.74 -7.18 57.52
C SER A 385 11.52 -5.66 57.59
N GLN A 386 11.68 -5.07 58.78
CA GLN A 386 11.53 -3.64 59.01
C GLN A 386 12.48 -2.79 58.12
N GLY A 387 13.66 -3.32 57.76
CA GLY A 387 14.60 -2.71 56.84
C GLY A 387 14.13 -2.72 55.37
N MET A 388 13.30 -3.69 54.98
CA MET A 388 12.71 -3.75 53.63
C MET A 388 11.60 -2.71 53.42
N LEU A 389 10.90 -2.33 54.50
CA LEU A 389 9.87 -1.29 54.45
C LEU A 389 10.44 0.08 54.06
N VAL A 390 11.68 0.39 54.47
CA VAL A 390 12.39 1.61 54.07
C VAL A 390 12.80 1.53 52.60
N GLY A 391 13.11 0.32 52.06
CA GLY A 391 13.40 0.13 50.63
C GLY A 391 12.17 0.18 49.70
N LEU A 392 10.96 0.14 50.25
CA LEU A 392 9.69 0.29 49.52
C LEU A 392 9.30 1.73 49.25
N GLU A 393 10.04 2.72 49.78
CA GLU A 393 9.80 4.15 49.51
C GLU A 393 9.97 4.51 48.01
N SER A 394 10.75 3.72 47.25
CA SER A 394 10.85 3.83 45.81
C SER A 394 10.47 2.52 45.14
N ASN A 395 9.30 2.50 44.53
CA ASN A 395 8.78 1.37 43.76
C ASN A 395 9.36 1.32 42.33
N ILE A 396 10.18 2.30 41.94
CA ILE A 396 10.81 2.42 40.62
C ILE A 396 12.19 1.74 40.65
N LYS A 397 12.55 1.04 39.59
CA LYS A 397 13.88 0.47 39.39
C LYS A 397 14.94 1.56 39.25
N GLU A 398 16.12 1.37 39.81
CA GLU A 398 17.20 2.37 39.87
C GLU A 398 17.81 2.71 38.51
N ASP A 399 17.71 1.79 37.54
CA ASP A 399 18.23 1.95 36.18
C ASP A 399 17.24 2.62 35.22
N ARG A 400 16.13 3.11 35.68
CA ARG A 400 15.10 3.78 34.85
C ARG A 400 15.32 5.29 34.76
N THR A 401 15.23 5.80 33.53
CA THR A 401 15.28 7.25 33.26
C THR A 401 13.89 7.86 33.28
N ASP A 402 13.82 9.20 33.36
CA ASP A 402 12.55 9.92 33.28
C ASP A 402 11.78 9.60 31.98
N LEU A 403 12.49 9.40 30.87
CA LEU A 403 11.86 9.02 29.61
C LEU A 403 11.26 7.61 29.65
N ASP A 404 11.89 6.66 30.35
CA ASP A 404 11.32 5.33 30.54
C ASP A 404 10.01 5.40 31.31
N LEU A 405 9.95 6.26 32.34
CA LEU A 405 8.74 6.49 33.12
C LEU A 405 7.67 7.20 32.31
N LEU A 406 8.04 8.25 31.56
CA LEU A 406 7.11 8.98 30.69
C LEU A 406 6.49 8.06 29.66
N PHE A 407 7.30 7.30 28.90
CA PHE A 407 6.81 6.39 27.87
C PHE A 407 6.03 5.20 28.45
N GLY A 408 6.40 4.70 29.64
CA GLY A 408 5.61 3.73 30.38
C GLY A 408 4.20 4.25 30.69
N CYS A 409 4.08 5.49 31.17
CA CYS A 409 2.80 6.13 31.44
C CYS A 409 1.97 6.42 30.18
N LEU A 410 2.62 6.75 29.05
CA LEU A 410 1.93 6.89 27.76
C LEU A 410 1.27 5.57 27.34
N LEU A 411 1.98 4.44 27.51
CA LEU A 411 1.44 3.10 27.23
C LEU A 411 0.25 2.77 28.15
N ASP A 412 0.38 3.00 29.45
CA ASP A 412 -0.69 2.76 30.43
C ASP A 412 -1.98 3.54 30.12
N TRP A 413 -1.83 4.76 29.60
CA TRP A 413 -2.97 5.60 29.22
C TRP A 413 -3.45 5.40 27.79
N GLY A 414 -2.79 4.52 27.00
CA GLY A 414 -3.13 4.30 25.60
C GLY A 414 -2.90 5.52 24.72
N LEU A 415 -1.93 6.38 25.07
CA LEU A 415 -1.58 7.55 24.28
C LEU A 415 -0.61 7.21 23.16
N PRO A 416 -0.70 7.88 22.00
CA PRO A 416 0.23 7.66 20.90
C PRO A 416 1.67 7.92 21.32
N LEU A 417 2.62 7.06 20.94
CA LEU A 417 4.04 7.22 21.28
C LEU A 417 4.80 8.12 20.28
N SER A 418 4.15 8.60 19.24
CA SER A 418 4.78 9.32 18.12
C SER A 418 4.64 10.85 18.17
N MET A 419 3.97 11.40 19.20
CA MET A 419 3.77 12.85 19.30
C MET A 419 5.04 13.57 19.78
N SER A 420 5.11 14.86 19.54
CA SER A 420 6.24 15.70 19.98
C SER A 420 6.40 15.69 21.50
N TYR A 421 7.63 15.79 21.99
CA TYR A 421 7.91 16.07 23.39
C TYR A 421 9.11 16.99 23.52
N SER A 422 9.12 17.73 24.61
CA SER A 422 10.24 18.60 25.02
C SER A 422 10.51 18.45 26.51
N SER A 423 11.70 18.83 26.92
CA SER A 423 12.11 18.86 28.32
C SER A 423 12.74 20.22 28.63
N GLU A 424 12.38 20.79 29.73
CA GLU A 424 12.89 22.09 30.19
C GLU A 424 13.20 22.05 31.68
N GLN A 425 14.00 23.02 32.14
CA GLN A 425 14.30 23.17 33.57
C GLN A 425 13.45 24.28 34.16
N ILE A 426 12.72 23.97 35.24
CA ILE A 426 11.94 24.94 36.01
C ILE A 426 12.34 24.80 37.46
N ASP A 427 12.90 25.87 38.05
CA ASP A 427 13.35 25.93 39.47
C ASP A 427 14.19 24.71 39.88
N GLY A 428 15.07 24.24 38.97
CA GLY A 428 15.98 23.10 39.17
C GLY A 428 15.37 21.72 38.94
N CYS A 429 14.09 21.64 38.58
CA CYS A 429 13.42 20.40 38.21
C CYS A 429 13.28 20.25 36.72
N THR A 430 13.37 18.99 36.23
CA THR A 430 13.16 18.64 34.82
C THR A 430 11.66 18.42 34.57
N VAL A 431 11.08 19.25 33.74
CA VAL A 431 9.67 19.14 33.36
C VAL A 431 9.57 18.69 31.89
N HIS A 432 8.90 17.59 31.69
CA HIS A 432 8.66 17.00 30.37
C HIS A 432 7.26 17.37 29.88
N THR A 433 7.16 17.95 28.70
CA THR A 433 5.90 18.29 28.03
C THR A 433 5.71 17.39 26.82
N TYR A 434 4.58 16.71 26.73
CA TYR A 434 4.21 15.81 25.66
C TYR A 434 2.98 16.33 24.91
N ASN A 435 3.04 16.30 23.56
CA ASN A 435 1.95 16.72 22.67
C ASN A 435 1.38 18.10 23.04
N ASP A 436 2.25 19.11 23.03
CA ASP A 436 1.93 20.52 23.30
C ASP A 436 1.13 20.77 24.61
N GLY A 437 1.31 19.89 25.61
CA GLY A 437 0.69 20.02 26.91
C GLY A 437 -0.46 19.05 27.20
N ASP A 438 -0.74 18.08 26.33
CA ASP A 438 -1.67 16.99 26.67
C ASP A 438 -1.24 16.26 27.93
N LEU A 439 0.08 16.11 28.13
CA LEU A 439 0.65 15.53 29.33
C LEU A 439 1.92 16.28 29.72
N ILE A 440 2.01 16.64 31.01
CA ILE A 440 3.22 17.18 31.62
C ILE A 440 3.68 16.22 32.73
N ALA A 441 4.96 15.94 32.79
CA ALA A 441 5.55 15.06 33.80
C ALA A 441 6.74 15.71 34.49
N CYS A 442 6.87 15.49 35.80
CA CYS A 442 8.06 15.84 36.56
C CYS A 442 8.37 14.67 37.52
N PHE A 443 9.54 14.07 37.35
CA PHE A 443 9.96 12.89 38.11
C PHE A 443 11.08 13.19 39.12
N ASP A 444 11.46 14.46 39.29
CA ASP A 444 12.44 14.86 40.28
C ASP A 444 11.93 14.63 41.71
N GLU A 445 12.87 14.50 42.65
CA GLU A 445 12.56 14.36 44.07
C GLU A 445 12.30 15.74 44.72
N ASN A 446 11.39 15.78 45.68
CA ASN A 446 11.10 16.98 46.46
C ASN A 446 10.76 18.21 45.58
N VAL A 447 9.86 18.04 44.61
CA VAL A 447 9.46 19.09 43.67
C VAL A 447 8.88 20.31 44.43
N PRO A 448 9.43 21.51 44.21
CA PRO A 448 8.92 22.74 44.88
C PRO A 448 7.49 23.08 44.46
N GLU A 449 6.75 23.74 45.34
CA GLU A 449 5.38 24.21 45.07
C GLU A 449 5.35 25.18 43.88
N SER A 450 6.40 25.98 43.67
CA SER A 450 6.54 26.87 42.51
C SER A 450 6.48 26.14 41.17
N VAL A 451 7.15 24.98 41.03
CA VAL A 451 7.09 24.13 39.87
C VAL A 451 5.70 23.56 39.65
N VAL A 452 5.07 23.07 40.72
CA VAL A 452 3.69 22.54 40.66
C VAL A 452 2.70 23.63 40.18
N LYS A 453 2.81 24.84 40.70
CA LYS A 453 1.97 25.99 40.30
C LYS A 453 2.23 26.37 38.83
N GLU A 454 3.49 26.34 38.38
CA GLU A 454 3.84 26.67 37.01
C GLU A 454 3.27 25.63 36.04
N ILE A 455 3.37 24.34 36.36
CA ILE A 455 2.73 23.27 35.60
C ILE A 455 1.20 23.43 35.57
N ALA A 456 0.57 23.72 36.72
CA ALA A 456 -0.87 23.91 36.80
C ALA A 456 -1.37 25.10 35.97
N LYS A 457 -0.64 26.22 35.92
CA LYS A 457 -0.96 27.36 35.04
C LYS A 457 -1.02 27.03 33.56
N ARG A 458 -0.31 26.01 33.11
CA ARG A 458 -0.34 25.53 31.71
C ARG A 458 -1.58 24.73 31.39
N GLN A 459 -2.39 24.36 32.38
CA GLN A 459 -3.66 23.65 32.27
C GLN A 459 -3.54 22.35 31.43
N PRO A 460 -2.56 21.45 31.72
CA PRO A 460 -2.41 20.21 30.98
C PRO A 460 -3.64 19.32 31.16
N LEU A 461 -3.95 18.47 30.18
CA LEU A 461 -5.00 17.47 30.32
C LEU A 461 -4.61 16.40 31.35
N ARG A 462 -3.31 16.12 31.48
CA ARG A 462 -2.75 15.11 32.39
C ARG A 462 -1.45 15.62 33.00
N VAL A 463 -1.22 15.26 34.25
CA VAL A 463 0.06 15.50 34.92
C VAL A 463 0.52 14.24 35.65
N ILE A 464 1.83 13.98 35.63
CA ILE A 464 2.45 12.85 36.31
C ILE A 464 3.57 13.35 37.22
N PHE A 465 3.53 12.83 38.44
CA PHE A 465 4.63 12.92 39.40
C PHE A 465 4.99 11.51 39.89
N ARG A 466 6.19 11.33 40.43
CA ARG A 466 6.50 10.12 41.19
C ARG A 466 6.21 10.36 42.68
N ASP A 467 6.03 9.28 43.44
CA ASP A 467 5.73 9.40 44.86
C ASP A 467 6.80 10.16 45.65
N SER A 468 8.08 9.90 45.35
CA SER A 468 9.25 10.61 45.88
C SER A 468 9.37 12.09 45.45
N SER A 469 8.54 12.56 44.53
CA SER A 469 8.44 14.01 44.21
C SER A 469 7.89 14.81 45.36
N PHE A 470 7.30 14.17 46.35
CA PHE A 470 6.68 14.80 47.50
C PHE A 470 7.43 14.46 48.79
N ALA A 471 7.85 15.48 49.55
CA ALA A 471 8.56 15.29 50.79
C ALA A 471 7.73 14.57 51.87
N ASN A 472 6.41 14.62 51.79
CA ASN A 472 5.49 13.99 52.74
C ASN A 472 4.04 13.98 52.19
N SER A 473 3.15 13.25 52.86
CA SER A 473 1.73 13.15 52.49
C SER A 473 0.99 14.51 52.42
N PRO A 474 1.20 15.48 53.37
CA PRO A 474 0.65 16.81 53.21
C PRO A 474 1.06 17.54 51.92
N ALA A 475 2.30 17.42 51.48
CA ALA A 475 2.75 18.01 50.23
C ALA A 475 1.98 17.41 49.00
N LYS A 476 1.76 16.08 49.01
CA LYS A 476 0.96 15.39 47.98
C LYS A 476 -0.50 15.88 47.94
N ILE A 477 -1.11 16.09 49.08
CA ILE A 477 -2.48 16.65 49.19
C ILE A 477 -2.50 18.07 48.66
N ASN A 478 -1.52 18.91 49.04
CA ASN A 478 -1.41 20.28 48.58
C ASN A 478 -1.32 20.40 47.05
N VAL A 479 -0.58 19.52 46.39
CA VAL A 479 -0.53 19.45 44.92
C VAL A 479 -1.93 19.26 44.33
N THR A 480 -2.70 18.32 44.88
CA THR A 480 -4.06 18.04 44.41
C THR A 480 -4.95 19.30 44.56
N GLU A 481 -4.83 20.03 45.68
CA GLU A 481 -5.60 21.26 45.92
C GLU A 481 -5.15 22.40 44.98
N ILE A 482 -3.85 22.53 44.68
CA ILE A 482 -3.34 23.50 43.70
C ILE A 482 -3.96 23.26 42.34
N PHE A 483 -3.96 22.01 41.86
CA PHE A 483 -4.57 21.67 40.55
C PHE A 483 -6.07 21.87 40.55
N LYS A 484 -6.80 21.51 41.62
CA LYS A 484 -8.23 21.80 41.73
C LYS A 484 -8.56 23.30 41.61
N LEU A 485 -7.68 24.14 42.14
CA LEU A 485 -7.87 25.60 42.11
C LEU A 485 -7.49 26.21 40.76
N ILE A 486 -6.40 25.77 40.13
CA ILE A 486 -5.80 26.42 38.96
C ILE A 486 -6.18 25.67 37.65
N ALA A 487 -6.27 24.35 37.68
CA ALA A 487 -6.51 23.49 36.54
C ALA A 487 -7.43 22.30 36.88
N PRO A 488 -8.73 22.59 37.19
CA PRO A 488 -9.66 21.58 37.73
C PRO A 488 -9.91 20.39 36.82
N ASP A 489 -9.71 20.54 35.51
CA ASP A 489 -9.93 19.49 34.52
C ASP A 489 -8.70 18.59 34.34
N THR A 490 -7.55 18.92 34.95
CA THR A 490 -6.30 18.14 34.86
C THR A 490 -6.41 16.83 35.64
N ARG A 491 -6.09 15.72 35.00
CA ARG A 491 -5.98 14.41 35.66
C ARG A 491 -4.57 14.22 36.22
N ILE A 492 -4.48 14.06 37.54
CA ILE A 492 -3.22 13.85 38.25
C ILE A 492 -2.98 12.35 38.41
N LYS A 493 -1.77 11.86 38.08
CA LYS A 493 -1.28 10.52 38.40
C LYS A 493 0.02 10.62 39.19
N VAL A 494 0.14 9.81 40.22
CA VAL A 494 1.38 9.61 40.97
C VAL A 494 1.77 8.16 40.80
N ILE A 495 3.03 7.91 40.43
CA ILE A 495 3.61 6.59 40.16
C ILE A 495 4.67 6.24 41.20
#